data_c00af471ee3b4383465b1318bd977e1b
#
_entry.id   c00af471ee3b4383465b1318bd977e1b
#
_cell.length_a   1.000
_cell.length_b   1.000
_cell.length_c   1.000
_cell.angle_alpha   90.00
_cell.angle_beta   90.00
_cell.angle_gamma   90.00
#
_symmetry.space_group_name_H-M   'P 1'
#
loop_
_entity.id
_entity.type
_entity.pdbx_description
1 polymer ?
#
loop_
_entity_poly.entity_id
_entity_poly.type
_entity_poly.pdbx_seq_one_letter_code
_entity_poly.pdbx_strand_id
1 'polypeptide(L)'
;MVYKKALNLSVTFLLIFILTGCASTRKNVEQILFGGGNNNEAEIVSNAIPGSSQDFTVNVGDRVFFATNSTSLDDDAKAILERQASWLELYPEISIIVEGHADERGTREYNIALSAKRADIAVSYLESLGIAGDRVETVPYGKERPVAACSSEACWSQNRRAVSVVITEE
;
A
#
# COMPACT_ATOMS: atom_id res chain seq x y z
N MET A 1 9.38 40.57 63.85
CA MET A 1 8.85 41.82 63.35
C MET A 1 7.73 41.44 62.34
N VAL A 2 6.50 41.32 62.80
CA VAL A 2 5.49 42.36 62.97
C VAL A 2 5.26 43.07 61.67
N TYR A 3 4.10 42.92 60.97
CA TYR A 3 2.78 43.47 61.11
C TYR A 3 1.89 42.87 59.99
N LYS A 4 0.78 42.24 60.24
CA LYS A 4 -0.59 42.74 60.56
C LYS A 4 -1.31 43.35 59.31
N LYS A 5 -2.37 42.61 58.94
CA LYS A 5 -3.79 43.02 58.93
C LYS A 5 -4.27 44.06 57.92
N ALA A 6 -5.25 43.70 57.15
CA ALA A 6 -6.63 44.23 57.08
C ALA A 6 -7.31 43.59 55.87
N LEU A 7 -8.33 42.85 55.88
CA LEU A 7 -9.77 42.91 56.25
C LEU A 7 -10.46 44.19 55.75
N ASN A 8 -11.24 44.07 54.71
CA ASN A 8 -12.54 44.71 54.45
C ASN A 8 -13.14 44.10 53.20
N LEU A 9 -14.18 43.40 53.24
CA LEU A 9 -15.60 43.56 53.51
C LEU A 9 -16.32 44.44 52.49
N SER A 10 -17.32 43.84 51.88
CA SER A 10 -18.50 44.43 51.23
C SER A 10 -18.33 44.90 49.79
N VAL A 11 -19.02 44.26 48.87
CA VAL A 11 -20.37 44.73 48.43
C VAL A 11 -20.99 43.64 47.50
N THR A 12 -22.12 43.17 47.97
CA THR A 12 -23.16 42.47 47.19
C THR A 12 -23.48 43.21 45.91
N PHE A 13 -23.30 42.54 44.77
CA PHE A 13 -24.03 42.91 43.57
C PHE A 13 -24.68 41.69 42.96
N LEU A 14 -25.96 41.59 43.23
CA LEU A 14 -26.92 40.67 42.65
C LEU A 14 -27.11 41.06 41.18
N LEU A 15 -26.59 40.23 40.29
CA LEU A 15 -26.94 40.31 38.88
C LEU A 15 -27.42 38.94 38.43
N ILE A 16 -28.72 38.87 38.31
CA ILE A 16 -29.47 37.82 37.66
C ILE A 16 -29.03 37.74 36.21
N PHE A 17 -28.29 36.68 35.84
CA PHE A 17 -28.08 36.36 34.44
C PHE A 17 -28.88 35.11 34.07
N ILE A 18 -29.78 35.39 33.18
CA ILE A 18 -30.78 34.53 32.58
C ILE A 18 -30.11 33.29 32.00
N LEU A 19 -30.48 32.12 32.46
CA LEU A 19 -30.22 30.81 31.88
C LEU A 19 -30.89 30.73 30.50
N THR A 20 -30.15 31.05 29.45
CA THR A 20 -30.46 30.53 28.11
C THR A 20 -29.87 29.15 28.00
N GLY A 21 -30.71 28.17 28.17
CA GLY A 21 -30.38 26.76 27.99
C GLY A 21 -29.98 26.51 26.55
N CYS A 22 -28.73 26.19 26.31
CA CYS A 22 -28.32 25.42 25.12
C CYS A 22 -28.81 24.00 25.35
N ALA A 23 -29.98 23.68 24.82
CA ALA A 23 -30.43 22.31 24.64
C ALA A 23 -29.44 21.63 23.66
N SER A 24 -28.50 20.88 24.23
CA SER A 24 -27.71 19.93 23.49
C SER A 24 -28.64 18.82 23.00
N THR A 25 -29.13 18.96 21.78
CA THR A 25 -29.93 17.95 21.10
C THR A 25 -29.08 16.69 20.97
N ARG A 26 -29.29 15.72 21.83
CA ARG A 26 -28.92 14.33 21.60
C ARG A 26 -29.66 13.87 20.36
N LYS A 27 -28.99 13.93 19.19
CA LYS A 27 -29.49 13.27 17.99
C LYS A 27 -29.43 11.77 18.24
N ASN A 28 -30.60 11.17 18.24
CA ASN A 28 -30.79 9.73 18.37
C ASN A 28 -29.97 9.02 17.30
N VAL A 29 -29.23 8.00 17.74
CA VAL A 29 -28.42 7.10 16.90
C VAL A 29 -29.24 6.37 15.83
N GLU A 30 -30.56 6.41 15.97
CA GLU A 30 -31.52 5.71 15.10
C GLU A 30 -31.80 6.42 13.76
N GLN A 31 -31.37 7.69 13.56
CA GLN A 31 -31.55 8.41 12.27
C GLN A 31 -30.37 8.34 11.32
N ILE A 32 -29.30 7.64 11.65
CA ILE A 32 -28.14 7.46 10.77
C ILE A 32 -28.36 6.33 9.75
N LEU A 33 -29.43 5.54 9.89
CA LEU A 33 -29.70 4.38 9.01
C LEU A 33 -30.43 4.73 7.70
N PHE A 34 -30.94 5.97 7.51
CA PHE A 34 -31.65 6.36 6.28
C PHE A 34 -31.40 7.82 5.85
N GLY A 35 -30.16 8.27 5.91
CA GLY A 35 -29.77 9.57 5.39
C GLY A 35 -28.88 9.39 4.16
N GLY A 36 -29.46 9.49 2.96
CA GLY A 36 -28.72 9.47 1.69
C GLY A 36 -27.71 10.62 1.61
N GLY A 37 -26.45 10.33 1.83
CA GLY A 37 -25.31 11.13 1.46
C GLY A 37 -24.58 10.38 0.33
N ASN A 38 -24.62 10.92 -0.88
CA ASN A 38 -23.85 10.46 -2.02
C ASN A 38 -22.35 10.69 -1.75
N ASN A 39 -21.73 9.82 -0.98
CA ASN A 39 -20.30 9.62 -1.01
C ASN A 39 -20.08 8.31 -1.77
N ASN A 40 -19.99 8.43 -3.10
CA ASN A 40 -19.47 7.38 -3.96
C ASN A 40 -17.94 7.26 -3.77
N GLU A 41 -17.49 6.97 -2.57
CA GLU A 41 -16.32 6.14 -2.40
C GLU A 41 -16.84 4.71 -2.60
N ALA A 42 -16.71 4.23 -3.82
CA ALA A 42 -16.86 2.82 -4.09
C ALA A 42 -15.75 2.12 -3.31
N GLU A 43 -16.06 1.61 -2.11
CA GLU A 43 -15.34 0.49 -1.55
C GLU A 43 -15.38 -0.58 -2.63
N ILE A 44 -14.27 -0.76 -3.33
CA ILE A 44 -14.07 -1.92 -4.18
C ILE A 44 -13.90 -3.07 -3.20
N VAL A 45 -15.04 -3.64 -2.76
CA VAL A 45 -15.04 -4.93 -2.06
C VAL A 45 -14.58 -5.92 -3.10
N SER A 46 -13.28 -6.23 -3.11
CA SER A 46 -12.77 -7.27 -3.97
C SER A 46 -13.39 -8.57 -3.48
N ASN A 47 -14.21 -9.22 -4.32
CA ASN A 47 -14.74 -10.57 -4.07
C ASN A 47 -13.65 -11.64 -4.27
N ALA A 48 -12.39 -11.28 -4.13
CA ALA A 48 -11.28 -12.22 -4.26
C ALA A 48 -11.29 -13.20 -3.07
N ILE A 49 -11.17 -14.48 -3.38
CA ILE A 49 -11.06 -15.53 -2.36
C ILE A 49 -9.71 -15.35 -1.64
N PRO A 50 -9.68 -15.21 -0.31
CA PRO A 50 -8.43 -15.09 0.43
C PRO A 50 -7.45 -16.21 0.12
N GLY A 51 -6.16 -15.88 -0.10
CA GLY A 51 -5.13 -16.85 -0.50
C GLY A 51 -5.13 -17.20 -1.99
N SER A 52 -6.01 -16.61 -2.81
CA SER A 52 -6.00 -16.84 -4.26
C SER A 52 -5.03 -15.91 -4.98
N SER A 53 -4.64 -16.29 -6.21
CA SER A 53 -3.87 -15.43 -7.14
C SER A 53 -4.57 -14.09 -7.40
N GLN A 54 -5.91 -14.06 -7.39
CA GLN A 54 -6.70 -12.84 -7.54
C GLN A 54 -6.61 -11.95 -6.28
N ASP A 55 -6.65 -12.55 -5.09
CA ASP A 55 -6.46 -11.85 -3.81
C ASP A 55 -5.08 -11.18 -3.76
N PHE A 56 -4.03 -11.92 -4.14
CA PHE A 56 -2.68 -11.39 -4.22
C PHE A 56 -2.57 -10.20 -5.18
N THR A 57 -3.14 -10.33 -6.38
CA THR A 57 -3.05 -9.26 -7.40
C THR A 57 -3.84 -8.00 -7.01
N VAL A 58 -5.06 -8.17 -6.49
CA VAL A 58 -5.99 -7.04 -6.27
C VAL A 58 -5.77 -6.36 -4.92
N ASN A 59 -5.54 -7.14 -3.86
CA ASN A 59 -5.50 -6.62 -2.48
C ASN A 59 -4.08 -6.36 -1.99
N VAL A 60 -3.09 -7.10 -2.48
CA VAL A 60 -1.68 -6.99 -2.04
C VAL A 60 -0.87 -6.14 -3.02
N GLY A 61 -1.05 -6.37 -4.32
CA GLY A 61 -0.27 -5.79 -5.40
C GLY A 61 0.84 -6.73 -5.86
N ASP A 62 0.79 -7.09 -7.14
CA ASP A 62 1.65 -8.12 -7.74
C ASP A 62 2.95 -7.57 -8.35
N ARG A 63 3.13 -6.24 -8.45
CA ARG A 63 4.25 -5.65 -9.22
C ARG A 63 4.91 -4.47 -8.56
N VAL A 64 6.20 -4.34 -8.81
CA VAL A 64 7.02 -3.19 -8.44
C VAL A 64 7.69 -2.60 -9.68
N PHE A 65 7.92 -1.29 -9.66
CA PHE A 65 8.46 -0.56 -10.79
C PHE A 65 9.89 -0.07 -10.54
N PHE A 66 10.61 0.23 -11.63
CA PHE A 66 11.99 0.68 -11.56
C PHE A 66 12.21 1.94 -12.39
N ALA A 67 13.10 2.79 -11.92
CA ALA A 67 13.59 3.92 -12.71
C ALA A 67 14.37 3.46 -13.95
N THR A 68 14.59 4.37 -14.89
CA THR A 68 15.38 4.09 -16.09
C THR A 68 16.76 3.57 -15.71
N ASN A 69 17.14 2.45 -16.31
CA ASN A 69 18.44 1.80 -16.10
C ASN A 69 18.78 1.53 -14.61
N SER A 70 17.78 1.32 -13.79
CA SER A 70 17.91 1.07 -12.35
C SER A 70 17.39 -0.31 -11.96
N THR A 71 17.99 -0.85 -10.91
CA THR A 71 17.54 -2.03 -10.16
C THR A 71 17.25 -1.70 -8.69
N SER A 72 17.31 -0.41 -8.30
CA SER A 72 17.03 0.01 -6.94
C SER A 72 15.53 0.00 -6.67
N LEU A 73 15.13 -0.53 -5.53
CA LEU A 73 13.77 -0.43 -5.00
C LEU A 73 13.62 0.93 -4.32
N ASP A 74 12.61 1.68 -4.74
CA ASP A 74 12.15 2.88 -4.02
C ASP A 74 11.24 2.49 -2.84
N ASP A 75 10.76 3.47 -2.11
CA ASP A 75 9.95 3.21 -0.91
C ASP A 75 8.57 2.64 -1.27
N ASP A 76 8.00 3.00 -2.42
CA ASP A 76 6.73 2.43 -2.89
C ASP A 76 6.91 0.94 -3.26
N ALA A 77 8.00 0.60 -3.95
CA ALA A 77 8.34 -0.78 -4.28
C ALA A 77 8.55 -1.64 -3.02
N LYS A 78 9.28 -1.11 -2.03
CA LYS A 78 9.48 -1.79 -0.75
C LYS A 78 8.16 -2.01 -0.02
N ALA A 79 7.30 -1.00 0.07
CA ALA A 79 5.98 -1.12 0.71
C ALA A 79 5.09 -2.18 0.03
N ILE A 80 5.20 -2.36 -1.29
CA ILE A 80 4.50 -3.44 -2.00
C ILE A 80 5.09 -4.79 -1.60
N LEU A 81 6.41 -4.95 -1.63
CA LEU A 81 7.07 -6.21 -1.27
C LEU A 81 6.85 -6.59 0.20
N GLU A 82 6.76 -5.63 1.11
CA GLU A 82 6.39 -5.86 2.53
C GLU A 82 4.97 -6.43 2.66
N ARG A 83 4.00 -5.92 1.87
CA ARG A 83 2.66 -6.51 1.83
C ARG A 83 2.66 -7.91 1.22
N GLN A 84 3.47 -8.14 0.16
CA GLN A 84 3.64 -9.46 -0.42
C GLN A 84 4.24 -10.44 0.58
N ALA A 85 5.28 -10.04 1.32
CA ALA A 85 5.88 -10.88 2.36
C ALA A 85 4.86 -11.24 3.45
N SER A 86 4.11 -10.24 3.96
CA SER A 86 3.08 -10.48 4.98
C SER A 86 1.99 -11.44 4.47
N TRP A 87 1.60 -11.35 3.21
CA TRP A 87 0.63 -12.26 2.61
C TRP A 87 1.23 -13.67 2.45
N LEU A 88 2.48 -13.80 2.00
CA LEU A 88 3.18 -15.09 1.88
C LEU A 88 3.41 -15.77 3.23
N GLU A 89 3.55 -15.01 4.32
CA GLU A 89 3.61 -15.55 5.69
C GLU A 89 2.27 -16.14 6.14
N LEU A 90 1.14 -15.54 5.73
CA LEU A 90 -0.20 -16.07 6.02
C LEU A 90 -0.52 -17.36 5.23
N TYR A 91 0.13 -17.56 4.09
CA TYR A 91 -0.08 -18.71 3.20
C TYR A 91 1.25 -19.43 2.93
N PRO A 92 1.77 -20.19 3.92
CA PRO A 92 3.12 -20.78 3.85
C PRO A 92 3.29 -21.85 2.77
N GLU A 93 2.19 -22.43 2.27
CA GLU A 93 2.17 -23.42 1.19
C GLU A 93 2.33 -22.80 -0.20
N ILE A 94 2.15 -21.49 -0.32
CA ILE A 94 2.19 -20.84 -1.64
C ILE A 94 3.62 -20.45 -2.00
N SER A 95 3.98 -20.75 -3.25
CA SER A 95 5.22 -20.29 -3.89
C SER A 95 4.92 -19.27 -4.98
N ILE A 96 5.89 -18.44 -5.31
CA ILE A 96 5.76 -17.41 -6.35
C ILE A 96 6.93 -17.46 -7.34
N ILE A 97 6.67 -16.98 -8.56
CA ILE A 97 7.69 -16.65 -9.55
C ILE A 97 7.78 -15.13 -9.65
N VAL A 98 8.98 -14.57 -9.54
CA VAL A 98 9.24 -13.15 -9.80
C VAL A 98 9.76 -12.96 -11.21
N GLU A 99 8.90 -12.42 -12.06
CA GLU A 99 9.20 -12.11 -13.46
C GLU A 99 9.88 -10.75 -13.58
N GLY A 100 11.08 -10.69 -14.14
CA GLY A 100 11.77 -9.44 -14.41
C GLY A 100 11.50 -8.93 -15.83
N HIS A 101 11.29 -7.61 -15.96
CA HIS A 101 10.98 -6.96 -17.23
C HIS A 101 11.79 -5.67 -17.42
N ALA A 102 12.02 -5.32 -18.70
CA ALA A 102 12.68 -4.10 -19.12
C ALA A 102 11.85 -3.38 -20.20
N ASP A 103 12.15 -2.10 -20.43
CA ASP A 103 11.61 -1.37 -21.58
C ASP A 103 12.32 -1.78 -22.89
N GLU A 104 11.81 -1.28 -24.02
CA GLU A 104 12.28 -1.69 -25.37
C GLU A 104 13.70 -1.24 -25.72
N ARG A 105 14.26 -0.27 -24.98
CA ARG A 105 15.56 0.36 -25.29
C ARG A 105 16.72 -0.56 -24.96
N GLY A 106 17.78 -0.56 -25.81
CA GLY A 106 18.97 -1.38 -25.65
C GLY A 106 18.87 -2.76 -26.33
N THR A 107 19.96 -3.53 -26.22
CA THR A 107 20.04 -4.88 -26.82
C THR A 107 19.22 -5.89 -26.03
N ARG A 108 18.95 -7.03 -26.66
CA ARG A 108 18.21 -8.13 -26.02
C ARG A 108 18.99 -8.68 -24.83
N GLU A 109 20.26 -8.93 -25.01
CA GLU A 109 21.16 -9.49 -23.99
C GLU A 109 21.27 -8.57 -22.78
N TYR A 110 21.41 -7.27 -23.02
CA TYR A 110 21.43 -6.26 -21.96
C TYR A 110 20.12 -6.28 -21.16
N ASN A 111 18.97 -6.31 -21.84
CA ASN A 111 17.67 -6.29 -21.18
C ASN A 111 17.37 -7.58 -20.41
N ILE A 112 17.81 -8.73 -20.88
CA ILE A 112 17.74 -9.99 -20.14
C ILE A 112 18.55 -9.87 -18.84
N ALA A 113 19.79 -9.39 -18.90
CA ALA A 113 20.62 -9.21 -17.71
C ALA A 113 20.03 -8.18 -16.73
N LEU A 114 19.47 -7.07 -17.25
CA LEU A 114 18.83 -6.04 -16.41
C LEU A 114 17.57 -6.56 -15.73
N SER A 115 16.75 -7.30 -16.46
CA SER A 115 15.51 -7.89 -15.91
C SER A 115 15.80 -8.98 -14.89
N ALA A 116 16.84 -9.79 -15.08
CA ALA A 116 17.30 -10.74 -14.07
C ALA A 116 17.64 -10.03 -12.76
N LYS A 117 18.47 -8.97 -12.82
CA LYS A 117 18.84 -8.19 -11.64
C LYS A 117 17.63 -7.55 -10.94
N ARG A 118 16.60 -7.14 -11.68
CA ARG A 118 15.36 -6.60 -11.10
C ARG A 118 14.57 -7.66 -10.35
N ALA A 119 14.46 -8.86 -10.91
CA ALA A 119 13.85 -9.98 -10.23
C ALA A 119 14.65 -10.37 -8.97
N ASP A 120 15.96 -10.51 -9.10
CA ASP A 120 16.85 -10.92 -8.01
C ASP A 120 16.82 -9.93 -6.83
N ILE A 121 16.75 -8.62 -7.08
CA ILE A 121 16.68 -7.64 -5.99
C ILE A 121 15.33 -7.68 -5.26
N ALA A 122 14.22 -7.93 -5.98
CA ALA A 122 12.92 -8.12 -5.36
C ALA A 122 12.88 -9.40 -4.52
N VAL A 123 13.44 -10.51 -5.01
CA VAL A 123 13.58 -11.76 -4.25
C VAL A 123 14.46 -11.56 -3.02
N SER A 124 15.63 -10.95 -3.16
CA SER A 124 16.53 -10.69 -2.03
C SER A 124 15.87 -9.83 -0.95
N TYR A 125 14.98 -8.91 -1.35
CA TYR A 125 14.22 -8.11 -0.39
C TYR A 125 13.16 -8.97 0.33
N LEU A 126 12.41 -9.81 -0.38
CA LEU A 126 11.46 -10.76 0.22
C LEU A 126 12.16 -11.74 1.19
N GLU A 127 13.33 -12.26 0.81
CA GLU A 127 14.15 -13.11 1.69
C GLU A 127 14.60 -12.37 2.95
N SER A 128 14.97 -11.09 2.82
CA SER A 128 15.35 -10.26 3.98
C SER A 128 14.18 -10.01 4.95
N LEU A 129 12.94 -10.14 4.45
CA LEU A 129 11.71 -10.09 5.23
C LEU A 129 11.28 -11.46 5.79
N GLY A 130 12.05 -12.53 5.55
CA GLY A 130 11.83 -13.85 6.13
C GLY A 130 11.19 -14.88 5.20
N ILE A 131 10.94 -14.55 3.93
CA ILE A 131 10.41 -15.51 2.96
C ILE A 131 11.52 -16.50 2.56
N ALA A 132 11.24 -17.80 2.67
CA ALA A 132 12.20 -18.84 2.33
C ALA A 132 12.51 -18.84 0.83
N GLY A 133 13.80 -18.92 0.47
CA GLY A 133 14.26 -18.81 -0.91
C GLY A 133 13.78 -19.95 -1.83
N ASP A 134 13.45 -21.11 -1.28
CA ASP A 134 12.88 -22.23 -2.02
C ASP A 134 11.40 -22.02 -2.44
N ARG A 135 10.77 -20.97 -1.92
CA ARG A 135 9.40 -20.57 -2.29
C ARG A 135 9.37 -19.51 -3.40
N VAL A 136 10.51 -19.00 -3.82
CA VAL A 136 10.58 -17.87 -4.76
C VAL A 136 11.53 -18.19 -5.90
N GLU A 137 11.01 -18.27 -7.11
CA GLU A 137 11.79 -18.46 -8.33
C GLU A 137 11.89 -17.14 -9.13
N THR A 138 12.92 -16.98 -9.96
CA THR A 138 13.09 -15.82 -10.84
C THR A 138 13.07 -16.21 -12.31
N VAL A 139 12.37 -15.39 -13.13
CA VAL A 139 12.34 -15.55 -14.59
C VAL A 139 12.58 -14.21 -15.27
N PRO A 140 13.72 -14.02 -15.97
CA PRO A 140 13.99 -12.80 -16.72
C PRO A 140 13.39 -12.85 -18.12
N TYR A 141 12.47 -11.96 -18.41
CA TYR A 141 11.89 -11.80 -19.76
C TYR A 141 12.55 -10.70 -20.58
N GLY A 142 13.39 -9.86 -19.98
CA GLY A 142 13.95 -8.72 -20.70
C GLY A 142 12.86 -7.80 -21.22
N LYS A 143 12.91 -7.49 -22.52
CA LYS A 143 11.92 -6.64 -23.21
C LYS A 143 10.88 -7.44 -24.02
N GLU A 144 10.86 -8.76 -23.89
CA GLU A 144 10.06 -9.63 -24.77
C GLU A 144 8.56 -9.68 -24.39
N ARG A 145 8.20 -9.21 -23.18
CA ARG A 145 6.80 -9.18 -22.69
C ARG A 145 6.38 -7.76 -22.25
N PRO A 146 6.24 -6.81 -23.17
CA PRO A 146 5.79 -5.47 -22.83
C PRO A 146 4.30 -5.47 -22.46
N VAL A 147 3.91 -4.66 -21.47
CA VAL A 147 2.49 -4.39 -21.11
C VAL A 147 1.99 -3.13 -21.79
N ALA A 148 2.89 -2.25 -22.21
CA ALA A 148 2.58 -1.03 -22.93
C ALA A 148 3.47 -0.90 -24.16
N ALA A 149 2.86 -0.75 -25.35
CA ALA A 149 3.52 -0.78 -26.64
C ALA A 149 3.52 0.63 -27.29
N CYS A 150 4.30 1.55 -26.72
CA CYS A 150 4.59 2.85 -27.34
C CYS A 150 6.03 3.28 -27.01
N SER A 151 6.64 4.07 -27.87
CA SER A 151 8.00 4.56 -27.71
C SER A 151 8.03 5.90 -26.95
N SER A 152 7.55 5.88 -25.70
CA SER A 152 7.54 7.05 -24.82
C SER A 152 7.71 6.64 -23.34
N GLU A 153 8.08 7.58 -22.49
CA GLU A 153 8.26 7.31 -21.05
C GLU A 153 6.97 6.78 -20.40
N ALA A 154 5.79 7.17 -20.89
CA ALA A 154 4.51 6.68 -20.40
C ALA A 154 4.37 5.15 -20.54
N CYS A 155 4.91 4.55 -21.61
CA CYS A 155 4.94 3.10 -21.79
C CYS A 155 6.20 2.46 -21.17
N TRP A 156 7.36 3.10 -21.29
CA TRP A 156 8.60 2.56 -20.76
C TRP A 156 8.56 2.38 -19.25
N SER A 157 7.98 3.34 -18.51
CA SER A 157 7.85 3.23 -17.06
C SER A 157 7.02 2.03 -16.63
N GLN A 158 5.96 1.68 -17.37
CA GLN A 158 5.13 0.50 -17.09
C GLN A 158 5.84 -0.81 -17.43
N ASN A 159 6.77 -0.79 -18.39
CA ASN A 159 7.53 -1.97 -18.79
C ASN A 159 8.71 -2.26 -17.85
N ARG A 160 9.27 -1.25 -17.19
CA ARG A 160 10.34 -1.42 -16.20
C ARG A 160 9.77 -1.90 -14.87
N ARG A 161 9.55 -3.20 -14.73
CA ARG A 161 8.89 -3.78 -13.56
C ARG A 161 9.44 -5.14 -13.19
N ALA A 162 9.15 -5.59 -11.97
CA ALA A 162 9.15 -7.00 -11.59
C ALA A 162 7.72 -7.37 -11.16
N VAL A 163 7.27 -8.57 -11.53
CA VAL A 163 5.91 -9.08 -11.25
C VAL A 163 6.01 -10.38 -10.48
N SER A 164 5.38 -10.43 -9.31
CA SER A 164 5.25 -11.64 -8.52
C SER A 164 3.99 -12.40 -8.95
N VAL A 165 4.17 -13.63 -9.42
CA VAL A 165 3.10 -14.50 -9.92
C VAL A 165 2.95 -15.68 -8.97
N VAL A 166 1.77 -15.87 -8.42
CA VAL A 166 1.45 -17.00 -7.53
C VAL A 166 1.43 -18.29 -8.36
N ILE A 167 2.18 -19.30 -7.89
CA ILE A 167 2.15 -20.66 -8.48
C ILE A 167 0.93 -21.36 -7.89
N THR A 168 -0.04 -21.66 -8.73
CA THR A 168 -1.17 -22.55 -8.38
C THR A 168 -0.82 -23.96 -8.85
N GLU A 169 -0.75 -24.92 -7.93
CA GLU A 169 -0.72 -26.32 -8.33
C GLU A 169 -2.07 -26.67 -8.98
N GLU A 170 -2.02 -27.16 -10.22
CA GLU A 170 -3.19 -27.68 -10.94
C GLU A 170 -3.48 -29.13 -10.52
#